data_523f074a33b9c27040e9dfd80902fb23
#
_entry.id   523f074a33b9c27040e9dfd80902fb23
#
_cell.length_a   1.000
_cell.length_b   1.000
_cell.length_c   1.000
_cell.angle_alpha   90.00
_cell.angle_beta   90.00
_cell.angle_gamma   90.00
#
_symmetry.space_group_name_H-M   'P 1'
#
loop_
_entity.id
_entity.type
_entity.pdbx_description
1 polymer ?
#
loop_
_entity_poly.entity_id
_entity_poly.type
_entity_poly.pdbx_seq_one_letter_code
_entity_poly.pdbx_strand_id
1 'polypeptide(L)'
;MPKFVIEREMPNVGNLSDREFCAAAQKSIQALREIGPQIQWLHSYVTGNKIYCVYLAPDEATIQNHANKAGIPANRISAVRRMIDPTTAE
;
A
#
# COMPACT_ATOMS: atom_id res chain seq x y z
N MET A 1 -2.60 12.10 -10.26
CA MET A 1 -1.40 11.68 -9.50
C MET A 1 -0.95 10.31 -9.99
N PRO A 2 0.36 10.05 -9.99
CA PRO A 2 0.86 8.71 -10.30
C PRO A 2 0.32 7.65 -9.35
N LYS A 3 0.20 6.43 -9.86
CA LYS A 3 -0.19 5.27 -9.07
C LYS A 3 1.05 4.43 -8.79
N PHE A 4 1.15 3.90 -7.58
CA PHE A 4 2.26 3.06 -7.15
C PHE A 4 1.76 1.74 -6.58
N VAL A 5 2.52 0.68 -6.84
CA VAL A 5 2.34 -0.61 -6.17
C VAL A 5 3.51 -0.80 -5.21
N ILE A 6 3.21 -1.08 -3.96
CA ILE A 6 4.21 -1.27 -2.91
C ILE A 6 4.17 -2.74 -2.48
N GLU A 7 5.32 -3.39 -2.57
CA GLU A 7 5.48 -4.75 -2.08
C GLU A 7 6.10 -4.70 -0.69
N ARG A 8 5.44 -5.36 0.27
CA ARG A 8 5.87 -5.40 1.66
C ARG A 8 6.07 -6.85 2.06
N GLU A 9 7.27 -7.20 2.49
CA GLU A 9 7.57 -8.53 3.00
C GLU A 9 7.25 -8.57 4.48
N MET A 10 6.23 -9.34 4.83
CA MET A 10 5.72 -9.45 6.21
C MET A 10 5.42 -10.93 6.49
N PRO A 11 6.41 -11.68 7.00
CA PRO A 11 6.24 -13.13 7.22
C PRO A 11 5.01 -13.42 8.07
N ASN A 12 4.23 -14.41 7.63
CA ASN A 12 3.02 -14.89 8.31
C ASN A 12 1.87 -13.88 8.39
N VAL A 13 1.94 -12.77 7.64
CA VAL A 13 0.90 -11.74 7.66
C VAL A 13 -0.47 -12.31 7.27
N GLY A 14 -0.52 -13.33 6.41
CA GLY A 14 -1.78 -13.96 6.01
C GLY A 14 -2.50 -14.67 7.14
N ASN A 15 -1.84 -14.93 8.27
CA ASN A 15 -2.41 -15.58 9.43
C ASN A 15 -2.98 -14.61 10.47
N LEU A 16 -2.91 -13.31 10.21
CA LEU A 16 -3.50 -12.32 11.12
C LEU A 16 -5.02 -12.46 11.15
N SER A 17 -5.60 -12.13 12.31
CA SER A 17 -7.05 -12.11 12.47
C SER A 17 -7.64 -10.85 11.83
N ASP A 18 -8.96 -10.87 11.60
CA ASP A 18 -9.68 -9.69 11.08
C ASP A 18 -9.48 -8.48 12.00
N ARG A 19 -9.45 -8.70 13.31
CA ARG A 19 -9.21 -7.64 14.31
C ARG A 19 -7.82 -7.05 14.13
N GLU A 20 -6.81 -7.89 13.91
CA GLU A 20 -5.43 -7.42 13.69
C GLU A 20 -5.30 -6.65 12.38
N PHE A 21 -5.97 -7.10 11.30
CA PHE A 21 -6.02 -6.34 10.06
C PHE A 21 -6.73 -4.99 10.24
N CYS A 22 -7.82 -4.97 11.00
CA CYS A 22 -8.54 -3.73 11.30
C CYS A 22 -7.63 -2.74 12.02
N ALA A 23 -6.90 -3.19 13.04
CA ALA A 23 -5.98 -2.34 13.79
C ALA A 23 -4.84 -1.81 12.91
N ALA A 24 -4.29 -2.67 12.05
CA ALA A 24 -3.24 -2.27 11.12
C ALA A 24 -3.74 -1.23 10.12
N ALA A 25 -4.95 -1.42 9.59
CA ALA A 25 -5.56 -0.46 8.66
C ALA A 25 -5.81 0.88 9.33
N GLN A 26 -6.29 0.89 10.58
CA GLN A 26 -6.51 2.12 11.34
C GLN A 26 -5.20 2.89 11.55
N LYS A 27 -4.11 2.19 11.87
CA LYS A 27 -2.80 2.79 12.04
C LYS A 27 -2.30 3.41 10.72
N SER A 28 -2.51 2.70 9.62
CA SER A 28 -2.15 3.20 8.29
C SER A 28 -2.93 4.45 7.94
N ILE A 29 -4.24 4.47 8.19
CA ILE A 29 -5.09 5.63 7.94
C ILE A 29 -4.64 6.83 8.78
N GLN A 30 -4.26 6.61 10.04
CA GLN A 30 -3.76 7.67 10.89
C GLN A 30 -2.50 8.31 10.30
N ALA A 31 -1.56 7.50 9.82
CA ALA A 31 -0.35 7.98 9.16
C ALA A 31 -0.68 8.76 7.88
N LEU A 32 -1.66 8.29 7.10
CA LEU A 32 -2.09 8.99 5.89
C LEU A 32 -2.66 10.37 6.19
N ARG A 33 -3.45 10.49 7.27
CA ARG A 33 -4.01 11.78 7.69
C ARG A 33 -2.93 12.79 8.08
N GLU A 34 -1.85 12.32 8.68
CA GLU A 34 -0.72 13.17 9.06
C GLU A 34 0.03 13.71 7.85
N ILE A 35 0.10 12.93 6.76
CA ILE A 35 0.76 13.35 5.52
C ILE A 35 -0.12 14.32 4.75
N GLY A 36 -1.42 14.08 4.73
CA GLY A 36 -2.38 14.95 4.07
C GLY A 36 -2.97 14.36 2.79
N PRO A 37 -3.70 15.19 2.00
CA PRO A 37 -4.51 14.70 0.88
C PRO A 37 -3.71 14.28 -0.36
N GLN A 38 -2.41 14.53 -0.41
CA GLN A 38 -1.60 14.19 -1.57
C GLN A 38 -1.30 12.70 -1.70
N ILE A 39 -1.67 11.89 -0.69
CA ILE A 39 -1.53 10.44 -0.77
C ILE A 39 -2.89 9.78 -0.51
N GLN A 40 -3.24 8.79 -1.32
CA GLN A 40 -4.48 8.05 -1.19
C GLN A 40 -4.20 6.56 -1.27
N TRP A 41 -4.66 5.84 -0.27
CA TRP A 41 -4.62 4.38 -0.25
C TRP A 41 -5.86 3.85 -0.95
N LEU A 42 -5.68 3.12 -2.05
CA LEU A 42 -6.80 2.57 -2.82
C LEU A 42 -7.24 1.22 -2.28
N HIS A 43 -6.32 0.30 -2.16
CA HIS A 43 -6.57 -1.05 -1.63
C HIS A 43 -5.26 -1.80 -1.47
N SER A 44 -5.34 -2.97 -0.83
CA SER A 44 -4.19 -3.85 -0.66
C SER A 44 -4.63 -5.30 -0.82
N TYR A 45 -3.69 -6.13 -1.26
CA TYR A 45 -3.86 -7.58 -1.34
C TYR A 45 -2.94 -8.22 -0.32
N VAL A 46 -3.49 -9.13 0.50
CA VAL A 46 -2.72 -9.86 1.51
C VAL A 46 -2.51 -11.28 1.02
N THR A 47 -1.26 -11.72 1.00
CA THR A 47 -0.89 -13.11 0.70
C THR A 47 -0.40 -13.78 1.98
N GLY A 48 0.18 -14.97 1.87
CA GLY A 48 0.70 -15.65 3.06
C GLY A 48 1.79 -14.87 3.79
N ASN A 49 2.72 -14.26 3.05
CA ASN A 49 3.91 -13.62 3.60
C ASN A 49 4.17 -12.22 3.08
N LYS A 50 3.26 -11.66 2.30
CA LYS A 50 3.44 -10.34 1.69
C LYS A 50 2.13 -9.57 1.64
N ILE A 51 2.25 -8.25 1.59
CA ILE A 51 1.13 -7.37 1.27
C ILE A 51 1.53 -6.54 0.06
N TYR A 52 0.61 -6.41 -0.89
CA TYR A 52 0.78 -5.56 -2.08
C TYR A 52 -0.23 -4.43 -1.95
N CYS A 53 0.26 -3.21 -1.81
CA CYS A 53 -0.58 -2.03 -1.60
C CYS A 53 -0.58 -1.15 -2.84
N VAL A 54 -1.73 -0.56 -3.16
CA VAL A 54 -1.88 0.36 -4.29
C VAL A 54 -2.25 1.74 -3.76
N TYR A 55 -1.44 2.74 -4.14
CA TYR A 55 -1.61 4.12 -3.70
C TYR A 55 -1.57 5.09 -4.88
N LEU A 56 -2.21 6.24 -4.70
CA LEU A 56 -1.96 7.42 -5.52
C LEU A 56 -1.12 8.37 -4.68
N ALA A 57 -0.04 8.88 -5.27
CA ALA A 57 0.86 9.82 -4.60
C ALA A 57 1.68 10.59 -5.64
N PRO A 58 2.21 11.77 -5.31
CA PRO A 58 2.99 12.55 -6.28
C PRO A 58 4.35 11.91 -6.61
N ASP A 59 4.95 11.16 -5.66
CA ASP A 59 6.28 10.57 -5.85
C ASP A 59 6.53 9.43 -4.87
N GLU A 60 7.65 8.73 -5.06
CA GLU A 60 8.07 7.64 -4.18
C GLU A 60 8.41 8.12 -2.76
N ALA A 61 8.97 9.33 -2.65
CA ALA A 61 9.35 9.85 -1.34
C ALA A 61 8.15 9.98 -0.41
N THR A 62 6.99 10.38 -0.95
CA THR A 62 5.74 10.45 -0.18
C THR A 62 5.31 9.07 0.29
N ILE A 63 5.44 8.05 -0.58
CA ILE A 63 5.14 6.66 -0.22
C ILE A 63 6.06 6.18 0.89
N GLN A 64 7.37 6.45 0.77
CA GLN A 64 8.35 6.05 1.77
C GLN A 64 8.09 6.75 3.11
N ASN A 65 7.72 8.01 3.08
CA ASN A 65 7.34 8.75 4.29
C ASN A 65 6.15 8.12 4.99
N HIS A 66 5.14 7.68 4.23
CA HIS A 66 4.00 6.98 4.79
C HIS A 66 4.42 5.66 5.46
N ALA A 67 5.26 4.87 4.80
CA ALA A 67 5.74 3.62 5.33
C ALA A 67 6.50 3.84 6.66
N ASN A 68 7.34 4.87 6.71
CA ASN A 68 8.09 5.21 7.92
C ASN A 68 7.16 5.61 9.07
N LYS A 69 6.16 6.44 8.79
CA LYS A 69 5.18 6.88 9.80
C LYS A 69 4.31 5.74 10.30
N ALA A 70 3.90 4.85 9.41
CA ALA A 70 3.06 3.71 9.78
C ALA A 70 3.86 2.56 10.41
N GLY A 71 5.20 2.62 10.31
CA GLY A 71 6.07 1.58 10.88
C GLY A 71 5.97 0.26 10.12
N ILE A 72 5.76 0.31 8.80
CA ILE A 72 5.65 -0.88 7.95
C ILE A 72 6.74 -0.87 6.88
N PRO A 73 7.19 -2.05 6.43
CA PRO A 73 8.22 -2.10 5.40
C PRO A 73 7.68 -1.68 4.05
N ALA A 74 8.56 -1.13 3.21
CA ALA A 74 8.29 -0.86 1.80
C ALA A 74 9.48 -1.43 1.02
N ASN A 75 9.47 -2.74 0.83
CA ASN A 75 10.59 -3.45 0.23
C ASN A 75 10.80 -3.10 -1.23
N ARG A 76 9.70 -2.86 -1.95
CA ARG A 76 9.77 -2.43 -3.34
C ARG A 76 8.62 -1.47 -3.62
N ILE A 77 8.94 -0.34 -4.24
CA ILE A 77 7.98 0.67 -4.67
C ILE A 77 8.10 0.78 -6.19
N SER A 78 7.01 0.53 -6.91
CA SER A 78 7.01 0.55 -8.37
C SER A 78 5.94 1.50 -8.89
N ALA A 79 6.33 2.41 -9.77
CA ALA A 79 5.37 3.29 -10.43
C ALA A 79 4.60 2.48 -11.47
N VAL A 80 3.28 2.60 -11.42
CA VAL A 80 2.42 1.93 -12.41
C VAL A 80 2.49 2.71 -13.72
N ARG A 81 2.85 2.01 -14.79
CA ARG A 81 2.88 2.58 -16.13
C ARG A 81 1.57 2.41 -16.84
N ARG A 82 0.89 1.29 -16.60
CA ARG A 82 -0.34 0.95 -17.30
C ARG A 82 -1.07 -0.17 -16.55
N MET A 83 -2.39 -0.09 -16.54
CA MET A 83 -3.23 -1.18 -16.07
C MET A 83 -3.84 -1.87 -17.29
N ILE A 84 -3.80 -3.18 -17.31
CA ILE A 84 -4.43 -3.97 -18.36
C ILE A 84 -5.39 -4.97 -17.75
N ASP A 85 -6.42 -5.32 -18.49
CA ASP A 85 -7.41 -6.33 -18.10
C ASP A 85 -7.97 -7.01 -19.36
N PRO A 86 -8.93 -7.94 -19.24
CA PRO A 86 -9.46 -8.62 -20.42
C PRO A 86 -10.01 -7.69 -21.51
N THR A 87 -10.51 -6.51 -21.14
CA THR A 87 -11.02 -5.56 -22.15
C THR A 87 -9.90 -4.97 -22.99
N THR A 88 -8.66 -5.05 -22.53
CA THR A 88 -7.50 -4.57 -23.29
C THR A 88 -7.35 -5.36 -24.61
N ALA A 89 -7.85 -6.60 -24.64
CA ALA A 89 -7.78 -7.45 -25.83
C ALA A 89 -8.82 -7.09 -26.91
N GLU A 90 -9.74 -6.21 -26.62
CA GLU A 90 -10.81 -5.80 -27.54
C GLU A 90 -10.35 -4.73 -28.60
#